data_180e67fc0fda479d5e085efd0c004b03
#
_entry.id   180e67fc0fda479d5e085efd0c004b03
#
_cell.length_a   1.000
_cell.length_b   1.000
_cell.length_c   1.000
_cell.angle_alpha   90.00
_cell.angle_beta   90.00
_cell.angle_gamma   90.00
#
_symmetry.space_group_name_H-M   'P 1'
#
loop_
_entity.id
_entity.type
_entity.pdbx_description
1 polymer ?
#
loop_
_entity_poly.entity_id
_entity_poly.type
_entity_poly.pdbx_seq_one_letter_code
_entity_poly.pdbx_strand_id
1 'polypeptide(L)'
;MKTTNHSSNLTLIVAVSENDVIGKDNDLIWHLKNDLKRFKALTSGHCIIMGRKTFESFPKPLPNRTHIVITRQQNYKAPEGVIIVNSLEAAIKKAEQDTNPFIIGGGEIYKQALNVVDIIEFTRVHHSFEGDTFFPVISETIWKETDRIFHKKDDLHKFDFSYITYKRR
;
A
#
# COMPACT_ATOMS: atom_id res chain seq x y z
N MET A 1 -11.50 27.82 -6.20
CA MET A 1 -11.54 27.05 -5.73
C MET A 1 -11.61 25.96 -6.27
N LYS A 2 -11.20 25.43 -6.36
CA LYS A 2 -11.25 24.44 -6.78
C LYS A 2 -11.77 23.45 -6.39
N THR A 3 -12.40 23.34 -6.60
CA THR A 3 -13.04 22.22 -6.16
C THR A 3 -12.60 21.08 -6.88
N THR A 4 -11.71 20.52 -6.37
CA THR A 4 -11.35 19.29 -6.85
C THR A 4 -12.34 18.31 -6.41
N ASN A 5 -13.25 18.06 -7.23
CA ASN A 5 -14.03 16.89 -7.07
C ASN A 5 -13.14 15.74 -7.34
N HIS A 6 -12.44 15.34 -6.35
CA HIS A 6 -11.80 14.07 -6.43
C HIS A 6 -12.88 13.03 -6.25
N SER A 7 -13.36 12.54 -7.35
CA SER A 7 -14.16 11.34 -7.32
C SER A 7 -13.30 10.11 -6.97
N SER A 8 -11.98 10.28 -6.88
CA SER A 8 -11.09 9.17 -6.58
C SER A 8 -10.81 9.07 -5.09
N ASN A 9 -10.82 7.85 -4.57
CA ASN A 9 -10.45 7.55 -3.19
C ASN A 9 -9.02 7.03 -3.19
N LEU A 10 -8.06 7.93 -3.02
CA LEU A 10 -6.66 7.51 -2.95
C LEU A 10 -6.46 6.72 -1.66
N THR A 11 -6.10 5.46 -1.79
CA THR A 11 -6.03 4.51 -0.68
C THR A 11 -4.62 4.00 -0.50
N LEU A 12 -4.16 3.97 0.75
CA LEU A 12 -2.91 3.31 1.12
C LEU A 12 -3.27 1.91 1.62
N ILE A 13 -2.60 0.88 1.10
CA ILE A 13 -2.82 -0.49 1.55
C ILE A 13 -1.51 -1.04 2.11
N VAL A 14 -1.55 -1.64 3.29
CA VAL A 14 -0.34 -2.06 4.00
C VAL A 14 -0.65 -3.19 4.99
N ALA A 15 0.31 -4.09 5.18
CA ALA A 15 0.27 -5.09 6.25
C ALA A 15 1.41 -4.77 7.23
N VAL A 16 1.10 -4.71 8.51
CA VAL A 16 1.99 -4.22 9.57
C VAL A 16 1.97 -5.16 10.77
N SER A 17 3.13 -5.49 11.32
CA SER A 17 3.21 -6.32 12.53
C SER A 17 2.74 -5.57 13.76
N GLU A 18 2.65 -6.28 14.89
CA GLU A 18 2.24 -5.68 16.16
C GLU A 18 3.21 -4.57 16.60
N ASN A 19 4.48 -4.70 16.27
CA ASN A 19 5.52 -3.70 16.58
C ASN A 19 5.82 -2.77 15.40
N ASP A 20 4.86 -2.57 14.51
CA ASP A 20 4.92 -1.62 13.37
C ASP A 20 5.94 -1.95 12.29
N VAL A 21 6.43 -3.17 12.23
CA VAL A 21 7.36 -3.60 11.18
C VAL A 21 6.59 -3.90 9.90
N ILE A 22 7.10 -3.42 8.75
CA ILE A 22 6.53 -3.71 7.44
C ILE A 22 7.50 -4.42 6.51
N GLY A 23 8.78 -4.56 6.88
CA GLY A 23 9.73 -5.26 6.04
C GLY A 23 11.06 -5.46 6.71
N LYS A 24 11.85 -6.35 6.12
CA LYS A 24 13.24 -6.60 6.49
C LYS A 24 14.00 -6.89 5.20
N ASP A 25 15.11 -6.20 4.98
CA ASP A 25 15.95 -6.37 3.78
C ASP A 25 15.13 -6.24 2.48
N ASN A 26 14.19 -5.29 2.47
CA ASN A 26 13.31 -4.98 1.32
C ASN A 26 12.37 -6.13 0.93
N ASP A 27 12.06 -7.03 1.85
CA ASP A 27 11.18 -8.15 1.57
C ASP A 27 10.10 -8.28 2.64
N LEU A 28 9.05 -9.03 2.33
CA LEU A 28 8.01 -9.37 3.29
C LEU A 28 8.53 -10.39 4.28
N ILE A 29 8.10 -10.25 5.54
CA ILE A 29 8.54 -11.13 6.62
C ILE A 29 7.57 -12.29 6.82
N TRP A 30 6.31 -12.10 6.45
CA TRP A 30 5.26 -13.09 6.66
C TRP A 30 4.45 -13.29 5.39
N HIS A 31 3.72 -14.40 5.35
CA HIS A 31 2.80 -14.69 4.28
C HIS A 31 1.42 -15.01 4.87
N LEU A 32 0.44 -14.21 4.51
CA LEU A 32 -0.95 -14.42 4.88
C LEU A 32 -1.76 -14.58 3.59
N LYS A 33 -2.21 -15.79 3.33
CA LYS A 33 -2.85 -16.11 2.05
C LYS A 33 -4.11 -15.27 1.80
N ASN A 34 -4.93 -15.08 2.83
CA ASN A 34 -6.13 -14.26 2.70
C ASN A 34 -5.81 -12.80 2.48
N ASP A 35 -4.71 -12.31 3.05
CA ASP A 35 -4.28 -10.93 2.84
C ASP A 35 -3.85 -10.71 1.39
N LEU A 36 -3.14 -11.67 0.81
CA LEU A 36 -2.76 -11.59 -0.60
C LEU A 36 -3.97 -11.64 -1.52
N LYS A 37 -4.97 -12.46 -1.19
CA LYS A 37 -6.23 -12.49 -1.94
C LYS A 37 -6.98 -11.17 -1.84
N ARG A 38 -7.00 -10.58 -0.64
CA ARG A 38 -7.66 -9.30 -0.41
C ARG A 38 -6.96 -8.19 -1.19
N PHE A 39 -5.63 -8.17 -1.16
CA PHE A 39 -4.84 -7.22 -1.94
C PHE A 39 -5.20 -7.30 -3.42
N LYS A 40 -5.22 -8.51 -3.97
CA LYS A 40 -5.58 -8.73 -5.36
C LYS A 40 -7.00 -8.25 -5.66
N ALA A 41 -7.95 -8.61 -4.81
CA ALA A 41 -9.36 -8.24 -5.00
C ALA A 41 -9.54 -6.72 -4.99
N LEU A 42 -8.89 -6.02 -4.05
CA LEU A 42 -9.03 -4.57 -3.93
C LEU A 42 -8.34 -3.82 -5.06
N THR A 43 -7.17 -4.27 -5.48
CA THR A 43 -6.34 -3.52 -6.44
C THR A 43 -6.60 -3.87 -7.92
N SER A 44 -7.25 -4.99 -8.22
CA SER A 44 -7.51 -5.39 -9.60
C SER A 44 -8.32 -4.33 -10.34
N GLY A 45 -7.87 -3.97 -11.53
CA GLY A 45 -8.52 -2.94 -12.34
C GLY A 45 -8.09 -1.52 -11.98
N HIS A 46 -7.18 -1.35 -11.03
CA HIS A 46 -6.78 -0.04 -10.54
C HIS A 46 -5.28 0.23 -10.74
N CYS A 47 -4.90 1.49 -10.56
CA CYS A 47 -3.50 1.89 -10.54
C CYS A 47 -2.90 1.52 -9.19
N ILE A 48 -1.69 0.98 -9.22
CA ILE A 48 -0.90 0.74 -8.01
C ILE A 48 0.37 1.57 -8.08
N ILE A 49 0.57 2.39 -7.07
CA ILE A 49 1.69 3.34 -6.99
C ILE A 49 2.70 2.79 -5.99
N MET A 50 3.96 2.74 -6.38
CA MET A 50 5.00 2.11 -5.57
C MET A 50 6.37 2.70 -5.83
N GLY A 51 7.29 2.48 -4.90
CA GLY A 51 8.70 2.76 -5.13
C GLY A 51 9.35 1.68 -5.99
N ARG A 52 10.51 2.00 -6.54
CA ARG A 52 11.26 1.10 -7.43
C ARG A 52 11.55 -0.26 -6.77
N LYS A 53 12.03 -0.25 -5.53
CA LYS A 53 12.40 -1.51 -4.86
C LYS A 53 11.20 -2.43 -4.65
N THR A 54 10.03 -1.87 -4.36
CA THR A 54 8.81 -2.66 -4.25
C THR A 54 8.46 -3.28 -5.60
N PHE A 55 8.57 -2.50 -6.67
CA PHE A 55 8.32 -3.02 -8.01
C PHE A 55 9.28 -4.16 -8.35
N GLU A 56 10.55 -4.00 -8.02
CA GLU A 56 11.58 -5.02 -8.31
C GLU A 56 11.43 -6.28 -7.48
N SER A 57 10.65 -6.23 -6.39
CA SER A 57 10.37 -7.41 -5.58
C SER A 57 9.38 -8.36 -6.26
N PHE A 58 8.64 -7.89 -7.25
CA PHE A 58 7.73 -8.75 -8.00
C PHE A 58 8.50 -9.50 -9.09
N PRO A 59 8.28 -10.82 -9.24
CA PRO A 59 8.92 -11.57 -10.33
C PRO A 59 8.54 -11.03 -11.70
N LYS A 60 7.33 -10.47 -11.83
CA LYS A 60 6.81 -9.85 -13.04
C LYS A 60 5.70 -8.88 -12.65
N PRO A 61 5.32 -7.94 -13.54
CA PRO A 61 4.19 -7.05 -13.23
C PRO A 61 2.93 -7.82 -12.89
N LEU A 62 2.16 -7.29 -11.94
CA LEU A 62 0.92 -7.93 -11.50
C LEU A 62 -0.16 -7.77 -12.58
N PRO A 63 -0.91 -8.84 -12.89
CA PRO A 63 -1.91 -8.75 -13.95
C PRO A 63 -3.08 -7.84 -13.58
N ASN A 64 -3.68 -7.24 -14.59
CA ASN A 64 -4.89 -6.42 -14.47
C ASN A 64 -4.72 -5.20 -13.56
N ARG A 65 -3.51 -4.65 -13.49
CA ARG A 65 -3.23 -3.43 -12.72
C ARG A 65 -2.27 -2.56 -13.49
N THR A 66 -2.43 -1.24 -13.34
CA THR A 66 -1.50 -0.29 -13.94
C THR A 66 -0.44 0.06 -12.91
N HIS A 67 0.82 -0.26 -13.22
CA HIS A 67 1.93 0.00 -12.32
C HIS A 67 2.48 1.41 -12.55
N ILE A 68 2.54 2.20 -11.49
CA ILE A 68 3.16 3.52 -11.51
C ILE A 68 4.31 3.47 -10.51
N VAL A 69 5.54 3.55 -11.03
CA VAL A 69 6.75 3.35 -10.24
C VAL A 69 7.47 4.68 -10.05
N ILE A 70 7.77 5.00 -8.79
CA ILE A 70 8.48 6.22 -8.42
C ILE A 70 9.96 5.89 -8.27
N THR A 71 10.81 6.58 -9.04
CA THR A 71 12.26 6.42 -8.91
C THR A 71 12.98 7.72 -9.28
N ARG A 72 14.08 7.98 -8.61
CA ARG A 72 14.96 9.10 -8.97
C ARG A 72 15.92 8.75 -10.10
N GLN A 73 16.00 7.47 -10.47
CA GLN A 73 16.88 7.04 -11.53
C GLN A 73 16.37 7.55 -12.88
N GLN A 74 17.22 8.24 -13.59
CA GLN A 74 16.93 8.63 -14.96
C GLN A 74 17.16 7.41 -15.85
N ASN A 75 16.38 7.31 -16.90
CA ASN A 75 16.48 6.20 -17.84
C ASN A 75 16.25 4.82 -17.22
N TYR A 76 15.44 4.76 -16.15
CA TYR A 76 15.06 3.49 -15.56
C TYR A 76 14.26 2.69 -16.60
N LYS A 77 14.68 1.46 -16.84
CA LYS A 77 14.03 0.60 -17.82
C LYS A 77 13.03 -0.32 -17.14
N ALA A 78 11.79 -0.27 -17.60
CA ALA A 78 10.71 -1.08 -17.08
C ALA A 78 10.01 -1.80 -18.23
N PRO A 79 9.26 -2.88 -17.93
CA PRO A 79 8.46 -3.55 -18.95
C PRO A 79 7.44 -2.61 -19.58
N GLU A 80 7.00 -2.93 -20.77
CA GLU A 80 5.99 -2.15 -21.48
C GLU A 80 4.72 -2.02 -20.62
N GLY A 81 4.14 -0.83 -20.63
CA GLY A 81 2.92 -0.54 -19.86
C GLY A 81 3.17 -0.02 -18.46
N VAL A 82 4.38 -0.17 -17.93
CA VAL A 82 4.73 0.38 -16.61
C VAL A 82 5.06 1.87 -16.76
N ILE A 83 4.44 2.68 -15.92
CA ILE A 83 4.62 4.14 -15.94
C ILE A 83 5.70 4.51 -14.92
N ILE A 84 6.70 5.25 -15.36
CA ILE A 84 7.80 5.69 -14.50
C ILE A 84 7.66 7.17 -14.22
N VAL A 85 7.70 7.54 -12.94
CA VAL A 85 7.63 8.94 -12.49
C VAL A 85 8.71 9.19 -11.45
N ASN A 86 8.96 10.45 -11.13
CA ASN A 86 10.04 10.79 -10.19
C ASN A 86 9.55 11.33 -8.84
N SER A 87 8.25 11.36 -8.62
CA SER A 87 7.70 11.84 -7.34
C SER A 87 6.33 11.24 -7.07
N LEU A 88 5.93 11.25 -5.80
CA LEU A 88 4.58 10.81 -5.42
C LEU A 88 3.52 11.69 -6.06
N GLU A 89 3.75 13.00 -6.12
CA GLU A 89 2.81 13.93 -6.74
C GLU A 89 2.59 13.59 -8.22
N ALA A 90 3.67 13.31 -8.95
CA ALA A 90 3.58 12.91 -10.34
C ALA A 90 2.83 11.58 -10.49
N ALA A 91 3.04 10.65 -9.57
CA ALA A 91 2.34 9.36 -9.57
C ALA A 91 0.84 9.54 -9.38
N ILE A 92 0.44 10.36 -8.42
CA ILE A 92 -0.97 10.63 -8.14
C ILE A 92 -1.63 11.27 -9.36
N LYS A 93 -0.94 12.19 -10.01
CA LYS A 93 -1.46 12.83 -11.21
C LYS A 93 -1.67 11.82 -12.34
N LYS A 94 -0.74 10.89 -12.51
CA LYS A 94 -0.88 9.83 -13.52
C LYS A 94 -2.07 8.92 -13.24
N ALA A 95 -2.47 8.79 -11.98
CA ALA A 95 -3.57 7.92 -11.56
C ALA A 95 -4.90 8.67 -11.45
N GLU A 96 -4.97 9.93 -11.85
CA GLU A 96 -6.15 10.77 -11.59
C GLU A 96 -7.44 10.29 -12.25
N GLN A 97 -7.35 9.49 -13.30
CA GLN A 97 -8.53 8.94 -13.97
C GLN A 97 -9.07 7.68 -13.29
N ASP A 98 -8.31 7.11 -12.37
CA ASP A 98 -8.74 5.93 -11.63
C ASP A 98 -9.62 6.37 -10.45
N THR A 99 -10.75 5.72 -10.27
CA THR A 99 -11.65 6.02 -9.16
C THR A 99 -11.09 5.60 -7.82
N ASN A 100 -10.13 4.68 -7.79
CA ASN A 100 -9.55 4.20 -6.53
C ASN A 100 -8.11 3.74 -6.72
N PRO A 101 -7.16 4.66 -6.90
CA PRO A 101 -5.75 4.27 -6.98
C PRO A 101 -5.22 3.86 -5.59
N PHE A 102 -4.24 2.96 -5.58
CA PHE A 102 -3.65 2.41 -4.35
C PHE A 102 -2.16 2.72 -4.25
N ILE A 103 -1.74 3.13 -3.06
CA ILE A 103 -0.33 3.26 -2.69
C ILE A 103 0.06 1.95 -2.00
N ILE A 104 1.05 1.24 -2.54
CA ILE A 104 1.39 -0.09 -2.04
C ILE A 104 2.79 -0.21 -1.42
N GLY A 105 3.52 0.89 -1.30
CA GLY A 105 4.78 0.90 -0.59
C GLY A 105 5.97 1.36 -1.44
N GLY A 106 7.20 1.28 -0.98
CA GLY A 106 7.55 0.84 0.39
C GLY A 106 7.55 1.93 1.45
N GLY A 107 8.39 1.73 2.45
CA GLY A 107 8.35 2.55 3.66
C GLY A 107 8.42 4.05 3.43
N GLU A 108 9.33 4.51 2.58
CA GLU A 108 9.46 5.94 2.29
C GLU A 108 8.20 6.48 1.59
N ILE A 109 7.64 5.72 0.68
CA ILE A 109 6.43 6.12 -0.05
C ILE A 109 5.23 6.15 0.91
N TYR A 110 5.11 5.17 1.79
CA TYR A 110 4.06 5.18 2.81
C TYR A 110 4.13 6.43 3.69
N LYS A 111 5.33 6.79 4.10
CA LYS A 111 5.54 7.96 4.96
C LYS A 111 5.06 9.24 4.29
N GLN A 112 5.40 9.42 3.02
CA GLN A 112 4.92 10.57 2.25
C GLN A 112 3.41 10.49 2.02
N ALA A 113 2.89 9.30 1.72
CA ALA A 113 1.50 9.11 1.34
C ALA A 113 0.52 9.39 2.47
N LEU A 114 0.92 9.20 3.73
CA LEU A 114 0.03 9.47 4.86
C LEU A 114 -0.49 10.91 4.90
N ASN A 115 0.21 11.83 4.27
CA ASN A 115 -0.22 13.23 4.21
C ASN A 115 -1.27 13.51 3.14
N VAL A 116 -1.48 12.57 2.21
CA VAL A 116 -2.33 12.84 1.04
C VAL A 116 -3.41 11.79 0.78
N VAL A 117 -3.32 10.58 1.36
CA VAL A 117 -4.34 9.56 1.13
C VAL A 117 -5.61 9.85 1.92
N ASP A 118 -6.73 9.33 1.42
CA ASP A 118 -8.04 9.50 2.03
C ASP A 118 -8.43 8.31 2.90
N ILE A 119 -7.92 7.13 2.55
CA ILE A 119 -8.28 5.87 3.18
C ILE A 119 -7.01 5.06 3.41
N ILE A 120 -6.96 4.36 4.55
CA ILE A 120 -5.92 3.37 4.81
C ILE A 120 -6.61 2.01 4.98
N GLU A 121 -6.26 1.05 4.14
CA GLU A 121 -6.65 -0.34 4.29
C GLU A 121 -5.49 -1.07 4.95
N PHE A 122 -5.64 -1.35 6.22
CA PHE A 122 -4.56 -1.79 7.10
C PHE A 122 -4.78 -3.23 7.53
N THR A 123 -3.74 -4.05 7.45
CA THR A 123 -3.76 -5.38 8.05
C THR A 123 -2.79 -5.38 9.21
N ARG A 124 -3.32 -5.57 10.42
CA ARG A 124 -2.46 -5.72 11.61
C ARG A 124 -2.22 -7.20 11.83
N VAL A 125 -0.97 -7.62 11.72
CA VAL A 125 -0.55 -8.99 12.04
C VAL A 125 -0.23 -9.01 13.53
N HIS A 126 -0.96 -9.81 14.29
CA HIS A 126 -0.85 -9.84 15.76
C HIS A 126 0.34 -10.68 16.21
N HIS A 127 1.52 -10.27 15.82
CA HIS A 127 2.78 -10.88 16.18
C HIS A 127 3.89 -9.86 15.93
N SER A 128 4.91 -9.84 16.78
CA SER A 128 6.05 -8.93 16.61
C SER A 128 7.16 -9.61 15.84
N PHE A 129 7.80 -8.88 14.96
CA PHE A 129 8.89 -9.40 14.12
C PHE A 129 10.09 -8.46 14.19
N GLU A 130 11.28 -9.01 13.96
CA GLU A 130 12.44 -8.19 13.69
C GLU A 130 12.32 -7.64 12.28
N GLY A 131 12.69 -6.37 12.11
CA GLY A 131 12.68 -5.76 10.79
C GLY A 131 13.41 -4.44 10.81
N ASP A 132 13.63 -3.90 9.62
CA ASP A 132 14.37 -2.66 9.42
C ASP A 132 13.50 -1.52 8.86
N THR A 133 12.27 -1.82 8.50
CA THR A 133 11.35 -0.82 7.93
C THR A 133 10.07 -0.81 8.76
N PHE A 134 9.67 0.38 9.17
CA PHE A 134 8.54 0.55 10.09
C PHE A 134 7.48 1.46 9.49
N PHE A 135 6.22 1.15 9.79
CA PHE A 135 5.11 2.00 9.40
C PHE A 135 4.93 3.09 10.46
N PRO A 136 4.67 4.35 10.05
CA PRO A 136 4.45 5.44 11.00
C PRO A 136 3.21 5.20 11.85
N VAL A 137 3.17 5.83 13.02
CA VAL A 137 2.01 5.77 13.91
C VAL A 137 0.83 6.45 13.24
N ILE A 138 -0.35 5.77 13.28
CA ILE A 138 -1.59 6.34 12.77
C ILE A 138 -2.21 7.19 13.87
N SER A 139 -2.22 8.51 13.67
CA SER A 139 -2.73 9.45 14.66
C SER A 139 -4.26 9.46 14.68
N GLU A 140 -4.85 9.27 15.86
CA GLU A 140 -6.30 9.29 16.03
C GLU A 140 -6.89 10.69 15.82
N THR A 141 -6.09 11.74 15.86
CA THR A 141 -6.56 13.09 15.59
C THR A 141 -6.78 13.33 14.10
N ILE A 142 -6.12 12.53 13.25
CA ILE A 142 -6.20 12.65 11.79
C ILE A 142 -7.07 11.55 11.21
N TRP A 143 -7.00 10.37 11.78
CA TRP A 143 -7.62 9.17 11.22
C TRP A 143 -8.69 8.61 12.13
N LYS A 144 -9.81 8.17 11.55
CA LYS A 144 -10.88 7.51 12.27
C LYS A 144 -10.95 6.05 11.80
N GLU A 145 -10.90 5.12 12.74
CA GLU A 145 -11.16 3.71 12.43
C GLU A 145 -12.64 3.55 12.12
N THR A 146 -12.96 3.06 10.93
CA THR A 146 -14.34 2.90 10.48
C THR A 146 -14.79 1.46 10.40
N ASP A 147 -13.85 0.51 10.37
CA ASP A 147 -14.16 -0.90 10.30
C ASP A 147 -13.01 -1.73 10.84
N ARG A 148 -13.34 -2.90 11.44
CA ARG A 148 -12.33 -3.81 11.97
C ARG A 148 -12.86 -5.23 11.91
N ILE A 149 -12.14 -6.14 11.28
CA ILE A 149 -12.50 -7.54 11.17
C ILE A 149 -11.33 -8.39 11.66
N PHE A 150 -11.54 -9.16 12.73
CA PHE A 150 -10.52 -10.02 13.30
C PHE A 150 -10.56 -11.40 12.65
N HIS A 151 -9.39 -11.94 12.32
CA HIS A 151 -9.22 -13.31 11.83
C HIS A 151 -8.27 -14.06 12.75
N LYS A 152 -8.76 -15.16 13.31
CA LYS A 152 -7.92 -16.02 14.14
C LYS A 152 -6.99 -16.85 13.26
N LYS A 153 -5.79 -17.15 13.76
CA LYS A 153 -4.88 -18.07 13.07
C LYS A 153 -5.56 -19.41 12.81
N ASP A 154 -5.21 -20.05 11.71
CA ASP A 154 -5.80 -21.32 11.29
C ASP A 154 -4.76 -22.16 10.54
N ASP A 155 -5.18 -23.23 9.86
CA ASP A 155 -4.28 -24.13 9.15
C ASP A 155 -3.53 -23.43 8.00
N LEU A 156 -4.08 -22.34 7.47
CA LEU A 156 -3.47 -21.58 6.36
C LEU A 156 -2.72 -20.35 6.84
N HIS A 157 -2.94 -19.91 8.10
CA HIS A 157 -2.37 -18.68 8.63
C HIS A 157 -1.73 -18.94 9.99
N LYS A 158 -0.45 -18.66 10.09
CA LYS A 158 0.31 -18.88 11.33
C LYS A 158 0.00 -17.87 12.42
N PHE A 159 -0.58 -16.72 12.07
CA PHE A 159 -0.78 -15.63 13.00
C PHE A 159 -2.22 -15.13 12.94
N ASP A 160 -2.70 -14.63 14.09
CA ASP A 160 -3.95 -13.86 14.12
C ASP A 160 -3.70 -12.54 13.37
N PHE A 161 -4.71 -12.02 12.73
CA PHE A 161 -4.60 -10.72 12.06
C PHE A 161 -5.96 -10.04 11.99
N SER A 162 -5.93 -8.72 11.80
CA SER A 162 -7.16 -7.91 11.67
C SER A 162 -7.08 -7.02 10.46
N TYR A 163 -8.18 -6.91 9.73
CA TYR A 163 -8.34 -5.90 8.70
C TYR A 163 -8.96 -4.67 9.32
N ILE A 164 -8.34 -3.52 9.16
CA ILE A 164 -8.78 -2.27 9.76
C ILE A 164 -8.84 -1.22 8.67
N THR A 165 -9.97 -0.53 8.57
CA THR A 165 -10.10 0.59 7.63
C THR A 165 -10.08 1.88 8.41
N TYR A 166 -9.22 2.80 8.01
CA TYR A 166 -9.19 4.15 8.56
C TYR A 166 -9.58 5.13 7.47
N LYS A 167 -10.36 6.13 7.84
CA LYS A 167 -10.70 7.24 6.94
C LYS A 167 -10.24 8.54 7.57
N ARG A 168 -9.81 9.47 6.72
CA ARG A 168 -9.37 10.79 7.19
C ARG A 168 -10.55 11.53 7.80
N ARG A 169 -10.33 12.17 8.95
CA ARG A 169 -11.35 12.94 9.65
C ARG A 169 -11.74 14.22 8.92
#